data_33a38760c181cf459dd2e140ab8c0c64
#
_entry.id   33a38760c181cf459dd2e140ab8c0c64
#
_cell.length_a   1.000
_cell.length_b   1.000
_cell.length_c   1.000
_cell.angle_alpha   90.00
_cell.angle_beta   90.00
_cell.angle_gamma   90.00
#
_symmetry.space_group_name_H-M   'P 1'
#
loop_
_entity.id
_entity.type
_entity.pdbx_description
1 polymer ?
#
loop_
_entity_poly.entity_id
_entity_poly.type
_entity_poly.pdbx_seq_one_letter_code
_entity_poly.pdbx_strand_id
1 'polypeptide(L)'
;MKVAVFSGGEIVERWTFGCREIGRFDEIFSRYAGFDRAILSSTRDENPEPEEMLRCRSGYFLKFASTVPVPLENGYGTPHTLGCDRLAAAVGGVGMLPGRNLMIVDFGSAITCDIVTAEGRYLGGSISPGL
;
A
#
# COMPACT_ATOMS: atom_id res chain seq x y z
N MET A 1 -11.77 0.82 4.56
CA MET A 1 -10.86 0.31 3.51
C MET A 1 -10.76 1.30 2.37
N LYS A 2 -9.61 1.39 1.75
CA LYS A 2 -9.40 2.15 0.51
C LYS A 2 -9.03 1.15 -0.58
N VAL A 3 -9.66 1.24 -1.73
CA VAL A 3 -9.44 0.34 -2.87
C VAL A 3 -9.19 1.18 -4.11
N ALA A 4 -8.26 0.78 -4.93
CA ALA A 4 -8.00 1.40 -6.22
C ALA A 4 -7.78 0.33 -7.29
N VAL A 5 -8.29 0.57 -8.48
CA VAL A 5 -8.00 -0.20 -9.69
C VAL A 5 -7.07 0.60 -10.57
N PHE A 6 -6.03 -0.08 -11.04
CA PHE A 6 -5.02 0.50 -11.92
C PHE A 6 -5.09 -0.14 -13.32
N SER A 7 -4.84 0.67 -14.32
CA SER A 7 -4.61 0.21 -15.71
C SER A 7 -3.46 1.03 -16.30
N GLY A 8 -2.44 0.36 -16.84
CA GLY A 8 -1.27 1.03 -17.42
C GLY A 8 -0.48 1.91 -16.44
N GLY A 9 -0.55 1.64 -15.14
CA GLY A 9 0.10 2.43 -14.10
C GLY A 9 -0.72 3.62 -13.59
N GLU A 10 -1.90 3.88 -14.16
CA GLU A 10 -2.80 4.94 -13.73
C GLU A 10 -3.98 4.40 -12.93
N ILE A 11 -4.48 5.19 -11.97
CA ILE A 11 -5.68 4.86 -11.21
C ILE A 11 -6.89 5.14 -12.11
N VAL A 12 -7.65 4.09 -12.43
CA VAL A 12 -8.88 4.21 -13.22
C VAL A 12 -10.13 4.34 -12.35
N GLU A 13 -10.14 3.75 -11.17
CA GLU A 13 -11.23 3.88 -10.19
C GLU A 13 -10.72 3.82 -8.75
N ARG A 14 -11.44 4.47 -7.84
CA ARG A 14 -11.16 4.48 -6.39
C ARG A 14 -12.44 4.34 -5.59
N TRP A 15 -12.34 3.61 -4.46
CA TRP A 15 -13.41 3.49 -3.48
C TRP A 15 -12.88 3.67 -2.06
N THR A 16 -13.73 4.20 -1.19
CA THR A 16 -13.50 4.22 0.25
C THR A 16 -14.78 3.76 0.93
N PHE A 17 -14.68 2.74 1.78
CA PHE A 17 -15.82 2.19 2.51
C PHE A 17 -15.38 1.62 3.86
N GLY A 18 -16.33 1.41 4.75
CA GLY A 18 -16.11 0.85 6.08
C GLY A 18 -15.68 -0.62 6.03
N CYS A 19 -14.98 -1.07 7.08
CA CYS A 19 -14.53 -2.47 7.15
C CYS A 19 -15.69 -3.49 7.23
N ARG A 20 -16.91 -3.04 7.55
CA ARG A 20 -18.12 -3.88 7.60
C ARG A 20 -18.86 -3.96 6.26
N GLU A 21 -18.45 -3.16 5.27
CA GLU A 21 -19.09 -3.07 3.96
C GLU A 21 -18.35 -3.93 2.91
N ILE A 22 -17.90 -5.12 3.30
CA ILE A 22 -17.12 -6.02 2.43
C ILE A 22 -17.90 -6.41 1.17
N GLY A 23 -19.23 -6.53 1.25
CA GLY A 23 -20.08 -6.78 0.07
C GLY A 23 -19.92 -5.77 -1.07
N ARG A 24 -19.30 -4.62 -0.82
CA ARG A 24 -18.95 -3.66 -1.88
C ARG A 24 -17.85 -4.14 -2.82
N PHE A 25 -17.08 -5.15 -2.42
CA PHE A 25 -16.19 -5.81 -3.36
C PHE A 25 -16.93 -6.49 -4.51
N ASP A 26 -18.14 -6.98 -4.28
CA ASP A 26 -18.96 -7.56 -5.35
C ASP A 26 -19.32 -6.54 -6.43
N GLU A 27 -19.52 -5.27 -6.05
CA GLU A 27 -19.73 -4.18 -7.02
C GLU A 27 -18.49 -3.97 -7.89
N ILE A 28 -17.30 -4.01 -7.28
CA ILE A 28 -16.03 -3.87 -7.99
C ILE A 28 -15.84 -5.06 -8.93
N PHE A 29 -16.01 -6.28 -8.42
CA PHE A 29 -15.84 -7.50 -9.20
C PHE A 29 -16.89 -7.69 -10.30
N SER A 30 -18.06 -7.05 -10.18
CA SER A 30 -19.06 -7.06 -11.25
C SER A 30 -18.64 -6.22 -12.46
N ARG A 31 -17.79 -5.21 -12.25
CA ARG A 31 -17.29 -4.33 -13.32
C ARG A 31 -16.07 -4.90 -14.06
N TYR A 32 -15.34 -5.80 -13.39
CA TYR A 32 -14.09 -6.37 -13.92
C TYR A 32 -14.20 -7.91 -13.89
N ALA A 33 -13.94 -8.55 -15.02
CA ALA A 33 -13.96 -10.01 -15.11
C ALA A 33 -12.89 -10.68 -14.22
N GLY A 34 -11.82 -9.97 -13.91
CA GLY A 34 -10.72 -10.37 -13.05
C GLY A 34 -9.59 -9.35 -13.12
N PHE A 35 -8.56 -9.59 -12.34
CA PHE A 35 -7.37 -8.73 -12.28
C PHE A 35 -6.13 -9.56 -12.58
N ASP A 36 -5.17 -9.00 -13.30
CA ASP A 36 -3.88 -9.64 -13.51
C ASP A 36 -3.14 -9.80 -12.19
N ARG A 37 -3.18 -8.76 -11.36
CA ARG A 37 -2.50 -8.69 -10.07
C ARG A 37 -3.34 -7.97 -9.04
N ALA A 38 -3.25 -8.43 -7.79
CA ALA A 38 -3.80 -7.73 -6.65
C ALA A 38 -2.77 -7.65 -5.53
N ILE A 39 -2.78 -6.53 -4.82
CA ILE A 39 -1.98 -6.30 -3.62
C ILE A 39 -2.89 -5.85 -2.50
N LEU A 40 -2.72 -6.43 -1.32
CA LEU A 40 -3.42 -6.06 -0.11
C LEU A 40 -2.39 -5.65 0.95
N SER A 41 -2.54 -4.45 1.49
CA SER A 41 -1.85 -4.02 2.70
C SER A 41 -2.88 -3.83 3.81
N SER A 42 -2.67 -4.47 4.95
CA SER A 42 -3.55 -4.36 6.11
C SER A 42 -2.71 -4.32 7.38
N THR A 43 -3.10 -3.43 8.28
CA THR A 43 -2.58 -3.37 9.66
C THR A 43 -3.44 -4.16 10.63
N ARG A 44 -4.50 -4.81 10.14
CA ARG A 44 -5.46 -5.60 10.92
C ARG A 44 -5.51 -7.02 10.39
N ASP A 45 -5.32 -7.98 11.28
CA ASP A 45 -5.38 -9.42 10.96
C ASP A 45 -6.79 -10.04 11.16
N GLU A 46 -7.79 -9.21 11.50
CA GLU A 46 -9.08 -9.70 12.01
C GLU A 46 -10.07 -10.18 10.94
N ASN A 47 -9.80 -9.95 9.65
CA ASN A 47 -10.72 -10.38 8.61
C ASN A 47 -9.99 -10.97 7.39
N PRO A 48 -10.00 -12.30 7.21
CA PRO A 48 -9.39 -12.97 6.07
C PRO A 48 -10.21 -12.83 4.76
N GLU A 49 -11.46 -12.41 4.84
CA GLU A 49 -12.38 -12.40 3.71
C GLU A 49 -11.91 -11.56 2.51
N PRO A 50 -11.41 -10.30 2.69
CA PRO A 50 -10.88 -9.53 1.57
C PRO A 50 -9.67 -10.19 0.90
N GLU A 51 -8.83 -10.87 1.68
CA GLU A 51 -7.67 -11.59 1.16
C GLU A 51 -8.09 -12.75 0.26
N GLU A 52 -9.06 -13.53 0.72
CA GLU A 52 -9.58 -14.69 0.01
C GLU A 52 -10.29 -14.29 -1.29
N MET A 53 -11.11 -13.24 -1.24
CA MET A 53 -11.75 -12.67 -2.43
C MET A 53 -10.74 -12.21 -3.49
N LEU A 54 -9.69 -11.50 -3.08
CA LEU A 54 -8.64 -11.01 -3.98
C LEU A 54 -7.83 -12.16 -4.57
N ARG A 55 -7.52 -13.20 -3.79
CA ARG A 55 -6.84 -14.42 -4.30
C ARG A 55 -7.64 -15.11 -5.39
N CYS A 56 -8.94 -15.24 -5.20
CA CYS A 56 -9.81 -15.90 -6.16
C CYS A 56 -10.02 -15.09 -7.45
N ARG A 57 -9.85 -13.77 -7.40
CA ARG A 57 -10.16 -12.85 -8.50
C ARG A 57 -8.93 -12.25 -9.20
N SER A 58 -7.73 -12.68 -8.82
CA SER A 58 -6.49 -12.21 -9.45
C SER A 58 -5.58 -13.35 -9.90
N GLY A 59 -4.87 -13.13 -10.99
CA GLY A 59 -3.87 -14.08 -11.48
C GLY A 59 -2.65 -14.17 -10.58
N TYR A 60 -2.31 -13.07 -9.89
CA TYR A 60 -1.28 -13.02 -8.85
C TYR A 60 -1.76 -12.16 -7.68
N PHE A 61 -1.60 -12.67 -6.47
CA PHE A 61 -1.96 -11.97 -5.25
C PHE A 61 -0.76 -11.80 -4.33
N LEU A 62 -0.57 -10.59 -3.81
CA LEU A 62 0.45 -10.27 -2.81
C LEU A 62 -0.19 -9.67 -1.55
N LYS A 63 -0.02 -10.34 -0.41
CA LYS A 63 -0.23 -9.70 0.89
C LYS A 63 1.03 -8.93 1.26
N PHE A 64 0.95 -7.61 1.23
CA PHE A 64 2.09 -6.75 1.51
C PHE A 64 2.34 -6.65 3.00
N ALA A 65 3.55 -6.96 3.41
CA ALA A 65 4.04 -6.91 4.78
C ALA A 65 5.46 -6.33 4.78
N SER A 66 5.95 -5.89 5.92
CA SER A 66 7.32 -5.34 6.06
C SER A 66 8.43 -6.32 5.72
N THR A 67 8.11 -7.62 5.67
CA THR A 67 9.02 -8.71 5.29
C THR A 67 9.08 -8.98 3.79
N VAL A 68 8.16 -8.38 3.01
CA VAL A 68 8.15 -8.54 1.55
C VAL A 68 9.36 -7.81 0.97
N PRO A 69 10.16 -8.45 0.10
CA PRO A 69 11.25 -7.78 -0.58
C PRO A 69 10.74 -6.61 -1.40
N VAL A 70 11.36 -5.44 -1.23
CA VAL A 70 11.03 -4.22 -1.95
C VAL A 70 12.28 -3.67 -2.65
N PRO A 71 12.14 -2.88 -3.73
CA PRO A 71 13.26 -2.31 -4.46
C PRO A 71 13.87 -1.10 -3.72
N LEU A 72 13.98 -1.19 -2.41
CA LEU A 72 14.59 -0.19 -1.52
C LEU A 72 15.51 -0.88 -0.52
N GLU A 73 16.62 -0.24 -0.19
CA GLU A 73 17.39 -0.62 1.00
C GLU A 73 16.68 -0.07 2.24
N ASN A 74 16.23 -0.95 3.12
CA ASN A 74 15.59 -0.54 4.36
C ASN A 74 16.63 -0.21 5.42
N GLY A 75 16.90 1.08 5.60
CA GLY A 75 17.80 1.62 6.62
C GLY A 75 17.10 1.98 7.94
N TYR A 76 15.82 1.61 8.10
CA TYR A 76 15.07 1.88 9.33
C TYR A 76 15.60 1.05 10.50
N GLY A 77 15.85 1.70 11.65
CA GLY A 77 16.52 1.08 12.79
C GLY A 77 15.80 -0.13 13.41
N THR A 78 14.47 -0.19 13.26
CA THR A 78 13.62 -1.30 13.73
C THR A 78 12.68 -1.78 12.62
N PRO A 79 13.19 -2.52 11.61
CA PRO A 79 12.42 -2.87 10.41
C PRO A 79 11.09 -3.57 10.70
N HIS A 80 11.02 -4.37 11.78
CA HIS A 80 9.82 -5.16 12.14
C HIS A 80 8.67 -4.29 12.67
N THR A 81 8.96 -3.06 13.12
CA THR A 81 7.95 -2.11 13.63
C THR A 81 7.53 -1.09 12.59
N LEU A 82 8.15 -1.11 11.42
CA LEU A 82 7.80 -0.21 10.34
C LEU A 82 6.41 -0.53 9.78
N GLY A 83 5.53 0.47 9.76
CA GLY A 83 4.22 0.36 9.14
C GLY A 83 4.32 0.04 7.63
N CYS A 84 3.53 -0.93 7.19
CA CYS A 84 3.51 -1.32 5.77
C CYS A 84 3.06 -0.18 4.85
N ASP A 85 2.19 0.69 5.33
CA ASP A 85 1.71 1.88 4.63
C ASP A 85 2.85 2.85 4.32
N ARG A 86 3.73 3.10 5.29
CA ARG A 86 4.92 3.95 5.12
C ARG A 86 5.90 3.37 4.10
N LEU A 87 6.16 2.06 4.20
CA LEU A 87 7.04 1.37 3.26
C LEU A 87 6.45 1.36 1.83
N ALA A 88 5.14 1.13 1.71
CA ALA A 88 4.44 1.18 0.42
C ALA A 88 4.49 2.57 -0.21
N ALA A 89 4.30 3.63 0.60
CA ALA A 89 4.42 5.01 0.13
C ALA A 89 5.84 5.33 -0.36
N ALA A 90 6.86 4.83 0.33
CA ALA A 90 8.27 4.99 -0.06
C ALA A 90 8.56 4.31 -1.41
N VAL A 91 8.11 3.06 -1.59
CA VAL A 91 8.24 2.32 -2.86
C VAL A 91 7.53 3.06 -4.00
N GLY A 92 6.30 3.54 -3.74
CA GLY A 92 5.54 4.32 -4.71
C GLY A 92 6.24 5.62 -5.11
N GLY A 93 6.77 6.35 -4.14
CA GLY A 93 7.51 7.59 -4.38
C GLY A 93 8.74 7.39 -5.26
N VAL A 94 9.54 6.36 -4.99
CA VAL A 94 10.72 6.03 -5.81
C VAL A 94 10.32 5.55 -7.20
N GLY A 95 9.22 4.81 -7.31
CA GLY A 95 8.69 4.40 -8.63
C GLY A 95 8.26 5.59 -9.49
N MET A 96 7.70 6.63 -8.88
CA MET A 96 7.28 7.85 -9.57
C MET A 96 8.46 8.80 -9.90
N LEU A 97 9.43 8.90 -9.02
CA LEU A 97 10.56 9.84 -9.09
C LEU A 97 11.90 9.12 -8.82
N PRO A 98 12.33 8.23 -9.71
CA PRO A 98 13.55 7.45 -9.51
C PRO A 98 14.79 8.36 -9.49
N GLY A 99 15.78 7.99 -8.68
CA GLY A 99 17.07 8.68 -8.59
C GLY A 99 16.97 10.06 -7.93
N ARG A 100 15.97 10.29 -7.09
CA ARG A 100 15.77 11.56 -6.36
C ARG A 100 15.76 11.33 -4.86
N ASN A 101 16.28 12.32 -4.11
CA ASN A 101 16.01 12.40 -2.67
C ASN A 101 14.55 12.81 -2.47
N LEU A 102 13.80 12.00 -1.71
CA LEU A 102 12.39 12.20 -1.52
C LEU A 102 12.06 12.43 -0.06
N MET A 103 11.18 13.37 0.19
CA MET A 103 10.43 13.50 1.43
C MET A 103 8.97 13.14 1.11
N ILE A 104 8.45 12.11 1.77
CA ILE A 104 7.12 11.58 1.55
C ILE A 104 6.28 11.92 2.77
N VAL A 105 5.20 12.63 2.57
CA VAL A 105 4.30 13.04 3.65
C VAL A 105 2.92 12.47 3.39
N ASP A 106 2.39 11.71 4.34
CA ASP A 106 1.01 11.21 4.34
C ASP A 106 0.22 11.92 5.44
N PHE A 107 -0.85 12.58 5.02
CA PHE A 107 -1.81 13.25 5.92
C PHE A 107 -3.04 12.36 6.11
N GLY A 108 -3.09 11.65 7.24
CA GLY A 108 -4.19 10.78 7.61
C GLY A 108 -4.59 10.97 9.08
N SER A 109 -5.07 9.93 9.71
CA SER A 109 -5.30 9.86 11.17
C SER A 109 -4.00 10.05 11.97
N ALA A 110 -2.86 9.78 11.34
CA ALA A 110 -1.55 10.24 11.73
C ALA A 110 -0.91 10.98 10.55
N ILE A 111 0.01 11.88 10.83
CA ILE A 111 0.86 12.51 9.82
C ILE A 111 2.20 11.80 9.88
N THR A 112 2.60 11.17 8.77
CA THR A 112 3.92 10.57 8.64
C THR A 112 4.78 11.39 7.70
N CYS A 113 6.08 11.46 7.99
CA CYS A 113 7.05 12.11 7.13
C CYS A 113 8.26 11.18 7.02
N ASP A 114 8.56 10.72 5.83
CA ASP A 114 9.58 9.72 5.54
C ASP A 114 10.59 10.23 4.51
N ILE A 115 11.84 9.81 4.65
CA ILE A 115 12.94 10.19 3.77
C ILE A 115 13.47 8.96 3.04
N VAL A 116 13.63 9.11 1.72
CA VAL A 116 14.31 8.13 0.86
C VAL A 116 15.40 8.85 0.08
N THR A 117 16.61 8.28 0.04
CA THR A 117 17.72 8.86 -0.71
C THR A 117 17.62 8.55 -2.20
N ALA A 118 18.36 9.30 -3.01
CA ALA A 118 18.44 9.11 -4.46
C ALA A 118 18.95 7.71 -4.85
N GLU A 119 19.74 7.08 -3.98
CA GLU A 119 20.28 5.73 -4.14
C GLU A 119 19.24 4.64 -3.76
N GLY A 120 18.04 5.03 -3.34
CA GLY A 120 16.98 4.10 -2.97
C GLY A 120 17.09 3.57 -1.54
N ARG A 121 17.71 4.30 -0.63
CA ARG A 121 17.78 3.94 0.79
C ARG A 121 16.68 4.65 1.58
N TYR A 122 15.80 3.87 2.21
CA TYR A 122 14.79 4.36 3.13
C TYR A 122 15.40 4.63 4.51
N LEU A 123 15.37 5.87 4.95
CA LEU A 123 15.97 6.29 6.22
C LEU A 123 14.98 6.30 7.38
N GLY A 124 13.68 6.18 7.09
CA GLY A 124 12.63 6.39 8.06
C GLY A 124 12.24 7.86 8.17
N GLY A 125 11.64 8.22 9.29
CA GLY A 125 11.13 9.57 9.50
C GLY A 125 10.35 9.69 10.81
N SER A 126 9.37 10.58 10.84
CA SER A 126 8.56 10.88 12.03
C SER A 126 7.10 10.51 11.84
N ILE A 127 6.42 10.29 12.97
CA ILE A 127 4.97 10.15 13.06
C ILE A 127 4.48 11.16 14.08
N SER A 128 3.45 11.90 13.73
CA SER A 128 2.74 12.83 14.61
C SER A 128 1.23 12.57 14.55
N PRO A 129 0.48 12.97 15.61
CA PRO A 129 -0.97 12.93 15.54
C PRO A 129 -1.49 13.70 14.33
N GLY A 130 -2.49 13.13 13.63
CA GLY A 130 -3.20 13.81 12.57
C GLY A 130 -4.28 14.76 13.09
N LEU A 131 -5.05 15.33 12.18
CA LEU A 131 -6.19 16.21 12.47
C LEU A 131 -7.45 15.39 12.74
#